data_d51698448ecadbd09a644fa1089a3cac
#
_entry.id   d51698448ecadbd09a644fa1089a3cac
#
_cell.length_a   1.000
_cell.length_b   1.000
_cell.length_c   1.000
_cell.angle_alpha   90.00
_cell.angle_beta   90.00
_cell.angle_gamma   90.00
#
_symmetry.space_group_name_H-M   'P 1'
#
loop_
_entity.id
_entity.type
_entity.pdbx_description
1 polymer ?
#
loop_
_entity_poly.entity_id
_entity_poly.type
_entity_poly.pdbx_seq_one_letter_code
_entity_poly.pdbx_strand_id
1 'polypeptide(L)'
;MHTSAAQAVLDGYADGTPYERLARSFLEFDRVAGDDPVLLLVEAAASTTGQGFAGVRATVERFRDAFVGPGRVRSFDELGALDPQDDALVEAVGAQRNRHVLCAAAAVLADRSEGDDLEALRSWAAEADVYRYEEDPIGAISGVGPGSFQHLRLLAGVDTVKPDPQVTALVEAVAEELEPSPLDAAEPLRAVASCEWLAIETTYRRIELDQLAWVTFADERDLEAAAEAGLIRDVTG
;
A
#
# COMPACT_ATOMS: atom_id res chain seq x y z
N MET A 1 23.24 16.06 -20.26
CA MET A 1 21.85 16.21 -19.85
C MET A 1 21.84 17.08 -18.61
N HIS A 2 21.03 18.14 -18.52
CA HIS A 2 20.89 18.87 -17.26
C HIS A 2 19.96 18.02 -16.38
N THR A 3 20.47 17.58 -15.25
CA THR A 3 19.66 16.96 -14.20
C THR A 3 18.70 18.03 -13.67
N SER A 4 17.41 17.71 -13.55
CA SER A 4 16.44 18.67 -12.99
C SER A 4 16.77 18.92 -11.50
N ALA A 5 16.37 20.08 -10.97
CA ALA A 5 16.55 20.35 -9.54
C ALA A 5 15.87 19.29 -8.68
N ALA A 6 14.66 18.90 -9.07
CA ALA A 6 13.90 17.83 -8.40
C ALA A 6 14.64 16.48 -8.39
N GLN A 7 15.30 16.12 -9.52
CA GLN A 7 16.11 14.91 -9.58
C GLN A 7 17.27 14.95 -8.58
N ALA A 8 18.01 16.09 -8.54
CA ALA A 8 19.16 16.21 -7.64
C ALA A 8 18.75 16.13 -6.16
N VAL A 9 17.60 16.71 -5.79
CA VAL A 9 17.06 16.65 -4.43
C VAL A 9 16.68 15.20 -4.09
N LEU A 10 15.93 14.51 -4.96
CA LEU A 10 15.54 13.12 -4.73
C LEU A 10 16.74 12.17 -4.68
N ASP A 11 17.76 12.38 -5.52
CA ASP A 11 19.00 11.59 -5.48
C ASP A 11 19.69 11.71 -4.12
N GLY A 12 19.61 12.89 -3.47
CA GLY A 12 20.11 13.11 -2.11
C GLY A 12 19.40 12.25 -1.05
N TYR A 13 18.05 12.14 -1.15
CA TYR A 13 17.28 11.27 -0.24
C TYR A 13 17.48 9.78 -0.56
N ALA A 14 17.68 9.44 -1.83
CA ALA A 14 17.82 8.07 -2.30
C ALA A 14 19.16 7.42 -1.96
N ASP A 15 20.20 8.24 -1.74
CA ASP A 15 21.56 7.75 -1.53
C ASP A 15 21.64 6.79 -0.35
N GLY A 16 22.16 5.59 -0.60
CA GLY A 16 22.30 4.53 0.40
C GLY A 16 21.01 3.84 0.84
N THR A 17 19.84 4.22 0.30
CA THR A 17 18.56 3.58 0.67
C THR A 17 18.19 2.42 -0.25
N PRO A 18 17.44 1.40 0.23
CA PRO A 18 17.04 0.23 -0.56
C PRO A 18 15.70 0.45 -1.30
N TYR A 19 15.29 1.69 -1.60
CA TYR A 19 13.98 2.01 -2.16
C TYR A 19 13.62 1.22 -3.43
N GLU A 20 14.57 1.02 -4.35
CA GLU A 20 14.35 0.26 -5.59
C GLU A 20 14.00 -1.20 -5.30
N ARG A 21 14.66 -1.82 -4.33
CA ARG A 21 14.38 -3.19 -3.92
C ARG A 21 12.99 -3.29 -3.31
N LEU A 22 12.62 -2.34 -2.47
CA LEU A 22 11.30 -2.26 -1.87
C LEU A 22 10.21 -2.06 -2.94
N ALA A 23 10.40 -1.13 -3.87
CA ALA A 23 9.49 -0.92 -4.99
C ALA A 23 9.30 -2.19 -5.83
N ARG A 24 10.40 -2.90 -6.10
CA ARG A 24 10.38 -4.17 -6.84
C ARG A 24 9.59 -5.25 -6.11
N SER A 25 9.70 -5.33 -4.77
CA SER A 25 8.99 -6.33 -3.98
C SER A 25 7.45 -6.23 -4.10
N PHE A 26 6.91 -5.04 -4.35
CA PHE A 26 5.49 -4.88 -4.67
C PHE A 26 5.15 -5.39 -6.08
N LEU A 27 5.97 -5.06 -7.07
CA LEU A 27 5.72 -5.41 -8.47
C LEU A 27 5.89 -6.90 -8.75
N GLU A 28 6.76 -7.56 -7.98
CA GLU A 28 7.09 -8.99 -8.10
C GLU A 28 6.36 -9.85 -7.06
N PHE A 29 5.51 -9.25 -6.22
CA PHE A 29 4.80 -9.93 -5.12
C PHE A 29 5.74 -10.65 -4.13
N ASP A 30 6.95 -10.13 -3.95
CA ASP A 30 7.95 -10.63 -2.98
C ASP A 30 7.80 -9.92 -1.63
N ARG A 31 6.60 -10.02 -1.03
CA ARG A 31 6.21 -9.44 0.25
C ARG A 31 5.55 -10.48 1.13
N VAL A 32 5.11 -10.07 2.35
CA VAL A 32 4.51 -10.97 3.36
C VAL A 32 3.27 -11.71 2.84
N ALA A 33 2.43 -11.06 2.05
CA ALA A 33 1.25 -11.67 1.44
C ALA A 33 1.59 -12.58 0.25
N GLY A 34 2.76 -12.40 -0.39
CA GLY A 34 3.10 -13.05 -1.65
C GLY A 34 2.16 -12.61 -2.77
N ASP A 35 1.76 -13.55 -3.61
CA ASP A 35 0.77 -13.40 -4.68
C ASP A 35 -0.63 -13.94 -4.29
N ASP A 36 -0.84 -14.27 -3.02
CA ASP A 36 -2.14 -14.73 -2.52
C ASP A 36 -3.12 -13.54 -2.45
N PRO A 37 -4.18 -13.50 -3.30
CA PRO A 37 -5.08 -12.36 -3.39
C PRO A 37 -5.86 -12.11 -2.09
N VAL A 38 -6.19 -13.16 -1.34
CA VAL A 38 -6.85 -13.04 -0.03
C VAL A 38 -5.94 -12.33 0.96
N LEU A 39 -4.66 -12.72 1.02
CA LEU A 39 -3.69 -12.11 1.93
C LEU A 39 -3.31 -10.67 1.52
N LEU A 40 -3.27 -10.36 0.24
CA LEU A 40 -3.10 -8.98 -0.26
C LEU A 40 -4.24 -8.08 0.22
N LEU A 41 -5.48 -8.59 0.18
CA LEU A 41 -6.63 -7.84 0.67
C LEU A 41 -6.63 -7.68 2.19
N VAL A 42 -6.18 -8.69 2.94
CA VAL A 42 -5.97 -8.62 4.40
C VAL A 42 -4.91 -7.58 4.74
N GLU A 43 -3.79 -7.53 4.02
CA GLU A 43 -2.72 -6.53 4.20
C GLU A 43 -3.26 -5.11 3.99
N ALA A 44 -4.02 -4.88 2.91
CA ALA A 44 -4.67 -3.59 2.65
C ALA A 44 -5.64 -3.20 3.77
N ALA A 45 -6.54 -4.11 4.15
CA ALA A 45 -7.55 -3.85 5.17
C ALA A 45 -6.92 -3.56 6.55
N ALA A 46 -5.87 -4.30 6.94
CA ALA A 46 -5.15 -4.08 8.19
C ALA A 46 -4.56 -2.67 8.28
N SER A 47 -4.11 -2.10 7.16
CA SER A 47 -3.51 -0.76 7.11
C SER A 47 -4.51 0.38 7.25
N THR A 48 -5.85 0.13 7.14
CA THR A 48 -6.87 1.19 7.16
C THR A 48 -7.02 1.91 8.50
N THR A 49 -6.51 1.34 9.58
CA THR A 49 -6.51 1.94 10.93
C THR A 49 -5.18 2.57 11.33
N GLY A 50 -4.27 2.78 10.39
CA GLY A 50 -2.97 3.40 10.65
C GLY A 50 -2.00 2.50 11.43
N GLN A 51 -2.16 1.19 11.34
CA GLN A 51 -1.15 0.27 11.88
C GLN A 51 0.15 0.40 11.08
N GLY A 52 1.28 0.46 11.79
CA GLY A 52 2.60 0.35 11.19
C GLY A 52 2.87 -1.03 10.58
N PHE A 53 3.95 -1.14 9.83
CA PHE A 53 4.31 -2.36 9.08
C PHE A 53 4.33 -3.61 9.97
N ALA A 54 4.91 -3.54 11.18
CA ALA A 54 4.95 -4.65 12.13
C ALA A 54 3.55 -5.17 12.50
N GLY A 55 2.60 -4.26 12.73
CA GLY A 55 1.22 -4.60 13.08
C GLY A 55 0.46 -5.23 11.92
N VAL A 56 0.63 -4.69 10.72
CA VAL A 56 0.04 -5.23 9.49
C VAL A 56 0.56 -6.64 9.22
N ARG A 57 1.88 -6.84 9.26
CA ARG A 57 2.52 -8.16 9.12
C ARG A 57 1.95 -9.18 10.08
N ALA A 58 1.88 -8.85 11.38
CA ALA A 58 1.33 -9.74 12.38
C ALA A 58 -0.15 -10.09 12.12
N THR A 59 -0.94 -9.16 11.55
CA THR A 59 -2.33 -9.42 11.18
C THR A 59 -2.42 -10.39 9.99
N VAL A 60 -1.59 -10.22 8.96
CA VAL A 60 -1.52 -11.14 7.81
C VAL A 60 -1.13 -12.53 8.24
N GLU A 61 -0.12 -12.67 9.13
CA GLU A 61 0.33 -13.96 9.66
C GLU A 61 -0.79 -14.66 10.45
N ARG A 62 -1.45 -13.95 11.38
CA ARG A 62 -2.59 -14.53 12.14
C ARG A 62 -3.74 -14.96 11.23
N PHE A 63 -4.08 -14.15 10.23
CA PHE A 63 -5.14 -14.50 9.29
C PHE A 63 -4.76 -15.71 8.44
N ARG A 64 -3.53 -15.79 7.95
CA ARG A 64 -2.99 -16.95 7.23
C ARG A 64 -3.16 -18.22 8.06
N ASP A 65 -2.75 -18.19 9.33
CA ASP A 65 -2.79 -19.36 10.22
C ASP A 65 -4.23 -19.78 10.56
N ALA A 66 -5.14 -18.83 10.74
CA ALA A 66 -6.52 -19.11 11.14
C ALA A 66 -7.45 -19.50 9.98
N PHE A 67 -7.21 -18.98 8.76
CA PHE A 67 -8.14 -19.10 7.67
C PHE A 67 -7.55 -19.73 6.40
N VAL A 68 -6.41 -19.25 5.92
CA VAL A 68 -5.82 -19.73 4.66
C VAL A 68 -5.14 -21.09 4.84
N GLY A 69 -4.28 -21.24 5.85
CA GLY A 69 -3.57 -22.50 6.12
C GLY A 69 -4.50 -23.70 6.34
N PRO A 70 -5.56 -23.58 7.14
CA PRO A 70 -6.57 -24.64 7.29
C PRO A 70 -7.51 -24.80 6.09
N GLY A 71 -7.45 -23.91 5.10
CA GLY A 71 -8.31 -23.93 3.92
C GLY A 71 -9.76 -23.51 4.19
N ARG A 72 -10.00 -22.68 5.21
CA ARG A 72 -11.32 -22.10 5.52
C ARG A 72 -11.69 -20.96 4.56
N VAL A 73 -10.70 -20.26 4.01
CA VAL A 73 -10.85 -19.18 3.02
C VAL A 73 -9.78 -19.37 1.95
N ARG A 74 -10.21 -19.45 0.68
CA ARG A 74 -9.35 -19.66 -0.48
C ARG A 74 -9.67 -18.70 -1.63
N SER A 75 -10.77 -17.91 -1.49
CA SER A 75 -11.25 -17.01 -2.52
C SER A 75 -11.89 -15.76 -1.94
N PHE A 76 -12.07 -14.76 -2.78
CA PHE A 76 -12.83 -13.56 -2.42
C PHE A 76 -14.30 -13.85 -2.11
N ASP A 77 -14.92 -14.83 -2.78
CA ASP A 77 -16.30 -15.24 -2.49
C ASP A 77 -16.40 -15.81 -1.06
N GLU A 78 -15.50 -16.73 -0.67
CA GLU A 78 -15.46 -17.28 0.68
C GLU A 78 -15.11 -16.20 1.73
N LEU A 79 -14.22 -15.25 1.42
CA LEU A 79 -13.85 -14.15 2.29
C LEU A 79 -14.99 -13.14 2.49
N GLY A 80 -15.68 -12.77 1.41
CA GLY A 80 -16.81 -11.86 1.43
C GLY A 80 -18.04 -12.43 2.16
N ALA A 81 -18.16 -13.77 2.20
CA ALA A 81 -19.22 -14.46 2.92
C ALA A 81 -18.99 -14.59 4.44
N LEU A 82 -17.80 -14.22 4.97
CA LEU A 82 -17.56 -14.26 6.41
C LEU A 82 -18.42 -13.22 7.14
N ASP A 83 -18.91 -13.61 8.33
CA ASP A 83 -19.48 -12.64 9.26
C ASP A 83 -18.38 -11.77 9.86
N PRO A 84 -18.39 -10.44 9.70
CA PRO A 84 -17.41 -9.55 10.35
C PRO A 84 -17.37 -9.65 11.89
N GLN A 85 -18.36 -10.32 12.50
CA GLN A 85 -18.41 -10.57 13.94
C GLN A 85 -17.97 -12.01 14.32
N ASP A 86 -17.56 -12.84 13.35
CA ASP A 86 -16.99 -14.18 13.65
C ASP A 86 -15.80 -14.07 14.63
N ASP A 87 -15.82 -14.83 15.70
CA ASP A 87 -14.85 -14.73 16.78
C ASP A 87 -13.40 -14.96 16.28
N ALA A 88 -13.19 -15.89 15.35
CA ALA A 88 -11.87 -16.14 14.78
C ALA A 88 -11.42 -14.96 13.88
N LEU A 89 -12.34 -14.30 13.17
CA LEU A 89 -12.03 -13.13 12.39
C LEU A 89 -11.73 -11.92 13.30
N VAL A 90 -12.45 -11.76 14.41
CA VAL A 90 -12.16 -10.77 15.44
C VAL A 90 -10.76 -10.95 16.02
N GLU A 91 -10.37 -12.20 16.33
CA GLU A 91 -9.04 -12.51 16.86
C GLU A 91 -7.93 -12.26 15.83
N ALA A 92 -8.13 -12.66 14.58
CA ALA A 92 -7.11 -12.54 13.53
C ALA A 92 -6.89 -11.10 13.07
N VAL A 93 -7.97 -10.34 12.81
CA VAL A 93 -7.93 -9.02 12.15
C VAL A 93 -8.07 -7.87 13.14
N GLY A 94 -8.75 -8.06 14.25
CA GLY A 94 -8.89 -7.08 15.32
C GLY A 94 -9.97 -6.05 15.03
N ALA A 95 -9.61 -4.83 14.63
CA ALA A 95 -10.53 -3.69 14.54
C ALA A 95 -11.77 -3.96 13.65
N GLN A 96 -12.95 -3.55 14.11
CA GLN A 96 -14.20 -3.70 13.37
C GLN A 96 -14.14 -3.06 11.97
N ARG A 97 -13.50 -1.88 11.86
CA ARG A 97 -13.32 -1.20 10.56
C ARG A 97 -12.54 -2.08 9.58
N ASN A 98 -11.43 -2.70 10.03
CA ASN A 98 -10.62 -3.56 9.17
C ASN A 98 -11.41 -4.77 8.66
N ARG A 99 -12.16 -5.43 9.56
CA ARG A 99 -13.02 -6.57 9.19
C ARG A 99 -14.12 -6.19 8.21
N HIS A 100 -14.76 -5.01 8.45
CA HIS A 100 -15.79 -4.49 7.55
C HIS A 100 -15.23 -4.23 6.14
N VAL A 101 -14.12 -3.49 6.08
CA VAL A 101 -13.46 -3.19 4.79
C VAL A 101 -13.01 -4.47 4.09
N LEU A 102 -12.43 -5.42 4.83
CA LEU A 102 -11.98 -6.70 4.30
C LEU A 102 -13.11 -7.48 3.62
N CYS A 103 -14.20 -7.74 4.35
CA CYS A 103 -15.32 -8.52 3.81
C CYS A 103 -16.05 -7.78 2.68
N ALA A 104 -16.24 -6.46 2.81
CA ALA A 104 -16.92 -5.68 1.79
C ALA A 104 -16.10 -5.57 0.49
N ALA A 105 -14.79 -5.36 0.58
CA ALA A 105 -13.92 -5.31 -0.60
C ALA A 105 -13.81 -6.69 -1.28
N ALA A 106 -13.75 -7.78 -0.50
CA ALA A 106 -13.78 -9.12 -1.04
C ALA A 106 -15.08 -9.41 -1.82
N ALA A 107 -16.24 -9.02 -1.28
CA ALA A 107 -17.52 -9.18 -1.98
C ALA A 107 -17.55 -8.40 -3.31
N VAL A 108 -17.04 -7.16 -3.34
CA VAL A 108 -16.94 -6.37 -4.58
C VAL A 108 -16.05 -7.05 -5.62
N LEU A 109 -14.89 -7.59 -5.19
CA LEU A 109 -13.95 -8.25 -6.10
C LEU A 109 -14.46 -9.62 -6.58
N ALA A 110 -15.20 -10.36 -5.73
CA ALA A 110 -15.82 -11.64 -6.10
C ALA A 110 -16.89 -11.50 -7.20
N ASP A 111 -17.56 -10.34 -7.28
CA ASP A 111 -18.56 -10.05 -8.32
C ASP A 111 -17.96 -9.73 -9.69
N ARG A 112 -16.64 -9.65 -9.81
CA ARG A 112 -15.96 -9.40 -11.09
C ARG A 112 -15.95 -10.63 -11.97
N SER A 113 -15.80 -10.43 -13.28
CA SER A 113 -15.93 -11.48 -14.30
C SER A 113 -14.61 -12.17 -14.69
N GLU A 114 -13.51 -11.82 -14.04
CA GLU A 114 -12.16 -12.36 -14.31
C GLU A 114 -12.07 -13.86 -13.94
N GLY A 115 -11.05 -14.53 -14.47
CA GLY A 115 -10.91 -15.99 -14.35
C GLY A 115 -10.47 -16.46 -12.95
N ASP A 116 -9.79 -15.61 -12.20
CA ASP A 116 -9.36 -15.86 -10.83
C ASP A 116 -9.28 -14.56 -10.00
N ASP A 117 -9.16 -14.68 -8.69
CA ASP A 117 -9.19 -13.58 -7.73
C ASP A 117 -7.97 -12.62 -7.89
N LEU A 118 -6.80 -13.13 -8.23
CA LEU A 118 -5.63 -12.28 -8.45
C LEU A 118 -5.79 -11.45 -9.73
N GLU A 119 -6.34 -12.05 -10.79
CA GLU A 119 -6.65 -11.33 -12.02
C GLU A 119 -7.74 -10.28 -11.77
N ALA A 120 -8.79 -10.61 -11.01
CA ALA A 120 -9.85 -9.67 -10.61
C ALA A 120 -9.27 -8.46 -9.83
N LEU A 121 -8.40 -8.71 -8.86
CA LEU A 121 -7.72 -7.67 -8.08
C LEU A 121 -6.86 -6.77 -8.97
N ARG A 122 -6.04 -7.37 -9.84
CA ARG A 122 -5.13 -6.62 -10.73
C ARG A 122 -5.87 -5.80 -11.77
N SER A 123 -6.92 -6.37 -12.36
CA SER A 123 -7.77 -5.71 -13.35
C SER A 123 -8.47 -4.50 -12.72
N TRP A 124 -9.12 -4.69 -11.55
CA TRP A 124 -9.68 -3.58 -10.79
C TRP A 124 -8.63 -2.49 -10.50
N ALA A 125 -7.48 -2.86 -9.97
CA ALA A 125 -6.45 -1.90 -9.58
C ALA A 125 -5.89 -1.09 -10.75
N ALA A 126 -5.82 -1.69 -11.96
CA ALA A 126 -5.37 -1.01 -13.17
C ALA A 126 -6.42 -0.02 -13.72
N GLU A 127 -7.72 -0.35 -13.57
CA GLU A 127 -8.85 0.47 -14.01
C GLU A 127 -9.20 1.61 -13.05
N ALA A 128 -8.91 1.42 -11.75
CA ALA A 128 -9.30 2.34 -10.68
C ALA A 128 -8.63 3.71 -10.79
N ASP A 129 -9.42 4.77 -10.64
CA ASP A 129 -8.98 6.17 -10.66
C ASP A 129 -9.04 6.76 -9.25
N VAL A 130 -7.88 7.12 -8.69
CA VAL A 130 -7.78 7.68 -7.34
C VAL A 130 -8.48 9.02 -7.19
N TYR A 131 -8.54 9.83 -8.25
CA TYR A 131 -9.21 11.15 -8.22
C TYR A 131 -10.73 11.04 -8.21
N ARG A 132 -11.25 9.84 -8.52
CA ARG A 132 -12.67 9.49 -8.50
C ARG A 132 -12.95 8.29 -7.57
N TYR A 133 -12.08 8.06 -6.59
CA TYR A 133 -12.15 6.88 -5.73
C TYR A 133 -13.51 6.72 -5.04
N GLU A 134 -14.20 7.80 -4.69
CA GLU A 134 -15.53 7.77 -4.05
C GLU A 134 -16.63 7.21 -4.97
N GLU A 135 -16.39 7.22 -6.28
CA GLU A 135 -17.31 6.66 -7.29
C GLU A 135 -17.01 5.16 -7.55
N ASP A 136 -15.85 4.68 -7.11
CA ASP A 136 -15.44 3.28 -7.24
C ASP A 136 -16.12 2.43 -6.16
N PRO A 137 -16.61 1.20 -6.50
CA PRO A 137 -17.27 0.33 -5.53
C PRO A 137 -16.45 0.02 -4.28
N ILE A 138 -15.12 -0.12 -4.39
CA ILE A 138 -14.21 -0.32 -3.24
C ILE A 138 -14.00 1.00 -2.51
N GLY A 139 -13.79 2.09 -3.22
CA GLY A 139 -13.59 3.41 -2.63
C GLY A 139 -14.82 3.92 -1.87
N ALA A 140 -16.03 3.53 -2.28
CA ALA A 140 -17.29 3.85 -1.61
C ALA A 140 -17.53 3.08 -0.30
N ILE A 141 -16.72 2.05 0.00
CA ILE A 141 -16.83 1.28 1.26
C ILE A 141 -16.51 2.19 2.44
N SER A 142 -17.43 2.24 3.41
CA SER A 142 -17.21 3.01 4.64
C SER A 142 -15.93 2.58 5.35
N GLY A 143 -15.00 3.50 5.51
CA GLY A 143 -13.70 3.22 6.09
C GLY A 143 -12.56 3.15 5.05
N VAL A 144 -12.84 3.12 3.77
CA VAL A 144 -11.83 3.30 2.72
C VAL A 144 -11.67 4.80 2.44
N GLY A 145 -10.44 5.25 2.39
CA GLY A 145 -10.06 6.60 1.96
C GLY A 145 -8.96 6.52 0.89
N PRO A 146 -8.45 7.66 0.39
CA PRO A 146 -7.44 7.69 -0.67
C PRO A 146 -6.21 6.83 -0.34
N GLY A 147 -5.75 6.86 0.93
CA GLY A 147 -4.61 6.07 1.38
C GLY A 147 -4.84 4.56 1.30
N SER A 148 -5.98 4.07 1.79
CA SER A 148 -6.32 2.64 1.74
C SER A 148 -6.57 2.18 0.31
N PHE A 149 -7.23 3.00 -0.50
CA PHE A 149 -7.50 2.76 -1.91
C PHE A 149 -6.20 2.60 -2.72
N GLN A 150 -5.27 3.55 -2.57
CA GLN A 150 -3.97 3.50 -3.23
C GLN A 150 -3.09 2.37 -2.70
N HIS A 151 -3.18 2.05 -1.41
CA HIS A 151 -2.42 0.93 -0.85
C HIS A 151 -2.84 -0.40 -1.46
N LEU A 152 -4.15 -0.64 -1.65
CA LEU A 152 -4.62 -1.85 -2.33
C LEU A 152 -4.13 -1.91 -3.78
N ARG A 153 -4.09 -0.78 -4.49
CA ARG A 153 -3.53 -0.69 -5.85
C ARG A 153 -2.03 -0.99 -5.88
N LEU A 154 -1.25 -0.46 -4.91
CA LEU A 154 0.17 -0.81 -4.75
C LEU A 154 0.37 -2.32 -4.56
N LEU A 155 -0.41 -2.92 -3.65
CA LEU A 155 -0.35 -4.35 -3.36
C LEU A 155 -0.75 -5.21 -4.56
N ALA A 156 -1.61 -4.71 -5.43
CA ALA A 156 -1.97 -5.34 -6.71
C ALA A 156 -0.91 -5.15 -7.81
N GLY A 157 0.22 -4.49 -7.52
CA GLY A 157 1.34 -4.30 -8.45
C GLY A 157 1.20 -3.07 -9.36
N VAL A 158 0.35 -2.10 -9.03
CA VAL A 158 0.22 -0.85 -9.79
C VAL A 158 1.31 0.15 -9.38
N ASP A 159 1.95 0.79 -10.37
CA ASP A 159 2.89 1.89 -10.15
C ASP A 159 2.14 3.15 -9.70
N THR A 160 2.02 3.32 -8.39
CA THR A 160 1.32 4.44 -7.75
C THR A 160 1.96 4.79 -6.40
N VAL A 161 1.39 5.75 -5.66
CA VAL A 161 1.81 6.11 -4.30
C VAL A 161 0.64 6.02 -3.34
N LYS A 162 0.92 5.67 -2.09
CA LYS A 162 -0.02 5.72 -0.99
C LYS A 162 0.12 7.08 -0.28
N PRO A 163 -0.87 7.97 -0.31
CA PRO A 163 -0.80 9.26 0.36
C PRO A 163 -0.94 9.07 1.88
N ASP A 164 0.16 8.74 2.52
CA ASP A 164 0.31 8.56 3.96
C ASP A 164 1.28 9.62 4.56
N PRO A 165 1.51 9.63 5.88
CA PRO A 165 2.40 10.60 6.50
C PRO A 165 3.82 10.60 5.93
N GLN A 166 4.35 9.46 5.50
CA GLN A 166 5.68 9.35 4.94
C GLN A 166 5.78 10.02 3.56
N VAL A 167 4.80 9.76 2.70
CA VAL A 167 4.71 10.44 1.39
C VAL A 167 4.48 11.94 1.55
N THR A 168 3.64 12.34 2.50
CA THR A 168 3.46 13.75 2.85
C THR A 168 4.79 14.39 3.25
N ALA A 169 5.55 13.75 4.15
CA ALA A 169 6.84 14.25 4.61
C ALA A 169 7.87 14.35 3.47
N LEU A 170 7.92 13.38 2.56
CA LEU A 170 8.81 13.46 1.38
C LEU A 170 8.45 14.65 0.48
N VAL A 171 7.15 14.81 0.16
CA VAL A 171 6.69 15.91 -0.70
C VAL A 171 7.00 17.26 -0.08
N GLU A 172 6.77 17.44 1.22
CA GLU A 172 7.09 18.67 1.96
C GLU A 172 8.59 18.95 1.96
N ALA A 173 9.42 17.94 2.27
CA ALA A 173 10.87 18.08 2.31
C ALA A 173 11.45 18.45 0.92
N VAL A 174 10.97 17.82 -0.15
CA VAL A 174 11.38 18.17 -1.51
C VAL A 174 10.87 19.56 -1.90
N ALA A 175 9.66 19.94 -1.48
CA ALA A 175 9.10 21.27 -1.74
C ALA A 175 9.92 22.40 -1.11
N GLU A 176 10.46 22.19 0.08
CA GLU A 176 11.34 23.16 0.79
C GLU A 176 12.67 23.39 0.06
N GLU A 177 13.18 22.39 -0.65
CA GLU A 177 14.44 22.50 -1.41
C GLU A 177 14.24 23.03 -2.83
N LEU A 178 13.00 23.08 -3.32
CA LEU A 178 12.64 23.56 -4.65
C LEU A 178 11.98 24.94 -4.57
N GLU A 179 12.67 26.00 -4.98
CA GLU A 179 12.11 27.35 -5.05
C GLU A 179 12.14 27.91 -6.47
N PRO A 180 10.97 28.23 -7.09
CA PRO A 180 9.61 27.98 -6.61
C PRO A 180 9.22 26.51 -6.74
N SER A 181 8.44 25.99 -5.78
CA SER A 181 7.96 24.61 -5.81
C SER A 181 6.50 24.52 -6.27
N PRO A 182 6.15 23.61 -7.21
CA PRO A 182 4.77 23.32 -7.57
C PRO A 182 4.14 22.25 -6.66
N LEU A 183 4.89 21.69 -5.70
CA LEU A 183 4.46 20.56 -4.87
C LEU A 183 3.53 21.02 -3.74
N ASP A 184 2.53 20.20 -3.43
CA ASP A 184 1.55 20.43 -2.39
C ASP A 184 1.15 19.08 -1.75
N ALA A 185 1.26 18.98 -0.44
CA ALA A 185 0.89 17.79 0.34
C ALA A 185 -0.20 18.09 1.39
N ALA A 186 -0.87 19.26 1.32
CA ALA A 186 -1.88 19.68 2.29
C ALA A 186 -3.07 18.71 2.39
N GLU A 187 -3.36 17.97 1.33
CA GLU A 187 -4.40 16.96 1.26
C GLU A 187 -3.89 15.69 0.55
N PRO A 188 -4.44 14.50 0.86
CA PRO A 188 -3.96 13.24 0.29
C PRO A 188 -3.87 13.21 -1.24
N LEU A 189 -4.90 13.70 -1.94
CA LEU A 189 -4.89 13.71 -3.41
C LEU A 189 -3.91 14.70 -4.01
N ARG A 190 -3.57 15.79 -3.29
CA ARG A 190 -2.52 16.72 -3.70
C ARG A 190 -1.13 16.11 -3.54
N ALA A 191 -0.91 15.32 -2.48
CA ALA A 191 0.33 14.56 -2.31
C ALA A 191 0.51 13.54 -3.46
N VAL A 192 -0.56 12.84 -3.87
CA VAL A 192 -0.53 11.96 -5.05
C VAL A 192 -0.16 12.75 -6.31
N ALA A 193 -0.82 13.88 -6.59
CA ALA A 193 -0.53 14.73 -7.76
C ALA A 193 0.91 15.25 -7.75
N SER A 194 1.45 15.60 -6.58
CA SER A 194 2.84 16.02 -6.41
C SER A 194 3.82 14.90 -6.75
N CYS A 195 3.55 13.67 -6.30
CA CYS A 195 4.37 12.50 -6.68
C CYS A 195 4.25 12.17 -8.17
N GLU A 196 3.08 12.34 -8.78
CA GLU A 196 2.90 12.17 -10.24
C GLU A 196 3.72 13.21 -11.02
N TRP A 197 3.71 14.48 -10.56
CA TRP A 197 4.56 15.51 -11.12
C TRP A 197 6.05 15.16 -10.99
N LEU A 198 6.50 14.73 -9.80
CA LEU A 198 7.88 14.30 -9.57
C LEU A 198 8.27 13.14 -10.50
N ALA A 199 7.39 12.17 -10.72
CA ALA A 199 7.65 11.05 -11.61
C ALA A 199 7.76 11.46 -13.09
N ILE A 200 7.12 12.57 -13.50
CA ILE A 200 7.25 13.16 -14.86
C ILE A 200 8.58 13.93 -15.00
N GLU A 201 8.97 14.68 -13.98
CA GLU A 201 10.14 15.58 -14.00
C GLU A 201 11.46 14.88 -13.70
N THR A 202 11.41 13.63 -13.22
CA THR A 202 12.57 12.85 -12.78
C THR A 202 12.59 11.45 -13.39
N THR A 203 13.58 10.65 -13.02
CA THR A 203 13.68 9.24 -13.43
C THR A 203 12.98 8.28 -12.47
N TYR A 204 12.45 8.77 -11.35
CA TYR A 204 11.77 7.97 -10.35
C TYR A 204 10.37 7.58 -10.79
N ARG A 205 10.00 6.31 -10.61
CA ARG A 205 8.61 5.86 -10.73
C ARG A 205 7.81 6.26 -9.49
N ARG A 206 6.49 6.31 -9.60
CA ARG A 206 5.61 6.63 -8.46
C ARG A 206 5.80 5.68 -7.28
N ILE A 207 5.87 4.37 -7.55
CA ILE A 207 6.12 3.37 -6.51
C ILE A 207 7.52 3.51 -5.88
N GLU A 208 8.51 4.01 -6.61
CA GLU A 208 9.84 4.29 -6.07
C GLU A 208 9.83 5.50 -5.14
N LEU A 209 9.05 6.54 -5.46
CA LEU A 209 8.81 7.68 -4.57
C LEU A 209 8.09 7.26 -3.29
N ASP A 210 7.09 6.38 -3.39
CA ASP A 210 6.41 5.79 -2.24
C ASP A 210 7.37 5.06 -1.30
N GLN A 211 8.22 4.20 -1.86
CA GLN A 211 9.17 3.42 -1.07
C GLN A 211 10.35 4.26 -0.56
N LEU A 212 10.77 5.28 -1.31
CA LEU A 212 11.74 6.26 -0.85
C LEU A 212 11.20 7.04 0.35
N ALA A 213 9.94 7.51 0.27
CA ALA A 213 9.27 8.16 1.37
C ALA A 213 9.21 7.27 2.60
N TRP A 214 8.82 6.00 2.41
CA TRP A 214 8.72 5.06 3.52
C TRP A 214 10.07 4.80 4.19
N VAL A 215 11.12 4.47 3.43
CA VAL A 215 12.44 4.15 4.02
C VAL A 215 13.10 5.36 4.67
N THR A 216 12.77 6.58 4.23
CA THR A 216 13.34 7.82 4.75
C THR A 216 12.63 8.32 6.02
N PHE A 217 11.30 8.15 6.09
CA PHE A 217 10.46 8.77 7.13
C PHE A 217 9.67 7.78 7.99
N ALA A 218 9.82 6.44 7.79
CA ALA A 218 9.23 5.46 8.68
C ALA A 218 9.90 5.48 10.06
N ASP A 219 9.17 5.05 11.08
CA ASP A 219 9.75 4.89 12.40
C ASP A 219 10.71 3.69 12.49
N GLU A 220 11.61 3.72 13.47
CA GLU A 220 12.64 2.70 13.67
C GLU A 220 12.05 1.30 13.82
N ARG A 221 10.91 1.18 14.51
CA ARG A 221 10.23 -0.10 14.74
C ARG A 221 9.75 -0.74 13.43
N ASP A 222 9.22 0.07 12.51
CA ASP A 222 8.76 -0.43 11.21
C ASP A 222 9.94 -0.82 10.30
N LEU A 223 11.06 -0.06 10.38
CA LEU A 223 12.31 -0.41 9.68
C LEU A 223 12.92 -1.70 10.22
N GLU A 224 12.97 -1.88 11.55
CA GLU A 224 13.42 -3.13 12.19
C GLU A 224 12.55 -4.31 11.76
N ALA A 225 11.23 -4.17 11.78
CA ALA A 225 10.31 -5.22 11.35
C ALA A 225 10.47 -5.59 9.86
N ALA A 226 10.79 -4.62 9.01
CA ALA A 226 11.09 -4.87 7.60
C ALA A 226 12.45 -5.56 7.40
N ALA A 227 13.44 -5.25 8.23
CA ALA A 227 14.73 -5.93 8.24
C ALA A 227 14.56 -7.40 8.68
N GLU A 228 13.82 -7.65 9.75
CA GLU A 228 13.47 -9.00 10.20
C GLU A 228 12.71 -9.81 9.12
N ALA A 229 11.86 -9.15 8.34
CA ALA A 229 11.17 -9.75 7.20
C ALA A 229 12.08 -9.98 5.98
N GLY A 230 13.35 -9.51 6.02
CA GLY A 230 14.29 -9.61 4.91
C GLY A 230 14.03 -8.66 3.74
N LEU A 231 13.10 -7.70 3.90
CA LEU A 231 12.79 -6.71 2.88
C LEU A 231 13.87 -5.64 2.73
N ILE A 232 14.53 -5.28 3.83
CA ILE A 232 15.70 -4.40 3.85
C ILE A 232 16.86 -5.12 4.54
N ARG A 233 18.12 -4.68 4.30
CA ARG A 233 19.26 -5.14 5.11
C ARG A 233 19.23 -4.43 6.45
N ASP A 234 19.77 -5.06 7.51
CA ASP A 234 19.87 -4.43 8.82
C ASP A 234 20.42 -3.01 8.70
N VAL A 235 19.66 -2.06 9.23
CA VAL A 235 20.02 -0.63 9.25
C VAL A 235 21.08 -0.33 10.31
N THR A 236 21.50 -1.35 11.08
CA THR A 236 22.54 -1.28 12.12
C THR A 236 23.87 -1.75 11.55
N GLY A 237 24.58 -0.83 10.90
CA GLY A 237 25.95 -0.97 10.46
C GLY A 237 26.73 0.28 10.88
#